data_d14854c218a7ac45c7ef376b2bb473f5
#
_entry.id   d14854c218a7ac45c7ef376b2bb473f5
#
_cell.length_a   1.000
_cell.length_b   1.000
_cell.length_c   1.000
_cell.angle_alpha   90.00
_cell.angle_beta   90.00
_cell.angle_gamma   90.00
#
_symmetry.space_group_name_H-M   'P 1'
#
loop_
_entity.id
_entity.type
_entity.pdbx_description
1 polymer ?
#
loop_
_entity_poly.entity_id
_entity_poly.type
_entity_poly.pdbx_seq_one_letter_code
_entity_poly.pdbx_strand_id
1 'polypeptide(L)'
;MKTMKKLVAVATLLGAATVAQAGKGGSALAIQSAMSSNGQDAIIAEVERTETLVCGQCVPLVTQLLSDDRYAVREVAAWWIAKRPGLQHQMALQMEASLQTGDSVAVRNAADFLGTTKEYKSLPLLRATIQKGGLSVDARLALVRAAGYMAHTGGNPILVAGMADADAGVRAAAVYAYRDVLGQSNVTPVEPLLTDADPHVRAAAVTVIGAYVDGNARGTLEQIVMNDATVQVRRDAAWALGKIGSSASRTALTAATHDASPIVASVATASLASLH
;
A
#
# COMPACT_ATOMS: atom_id res chain seq x y z
N MET A 1 -50.09 -8.63 76.26
CA MET A 1 -48.95 -9.36 75.77
C MET A 1 -49.15 -9.64 74.28
N LYS A 2 -48.57 -8.82 73.40
CA LYS A 2 -48.61 -9.04 71.94
C LYS A 2 -47.17 -9.00 71.43
N THR A 3 -46.66 -10.15 71.05
CA THR A 3 -45.35 -10.35 70.46
C THR A 3 -45.38 -9.94 68.98
N MET A 4 -44.65 -8.86 68.65
CA MET A 4 -44.39 -8.45 67.27
C MET A 4 -43.28 -9.31 66.69
N LYS A 5 -43.59 -10.11 65.66
CA LYS A 5 -42.62 -10.80 64.84
C LYS A 5 -42.02 -9.80 63.85
N LYS A 6 -40.72 -9.53 63.94
CA LYS A 6 -39.95 -8.79 62.94
C LYS A 6 -39.69 -9.67 61.74
N LEU A 7 -40.26 -9.31 60.56
CA LEU A 7 -39.84 -9.85 59.28
C LEU A 7 -38.51 -9.22 58.91
N VAL A 8 -37.49 -10.03 58.77
CA VAL A 8 -36.22 -9.65 58.13
C VAL A 8 -36.35 -10.02 56.67
N ALA A 9 -36.44 -9.00 55.82
CA ALA A 9 -36.37 -9.16 54.36
C ALA A 9 -34.89 -9.34 53.96
N VAL A 10 -34.53 -10.55 53.56
CA VAL A 10 -33.26 -10.83 52.92
C VAL A 10 -33.39 -10.43 51.44
N ALA A 11 -32.81 -9.29 51.10
CA ALA A 11 -32.61 -8.87 49.72
C ALA A 11 -31.45 -9.67 49.13
N THR A 12 -31.74 -10.72 48.38
CA THR A 12 -30.76 -11.42 47.54
C THR A 12 -30.41 -10.50 46.36
N LEU A 13 -29.30 -9.80 46.45
CA LEU A 13 -28.63 -9.20 45.31
C LEU A 13 -28.12 -10.32 44.40
N LEU A 14 -28.89 -10.68 43.36
CA LEU A 14 -28.38 -11.41 42.21
C LEU A 14 -27.45 -10.44 41.44
N GLY A 15 -26.20 -10.35 41.85
CA GLY A 15 -25.13 -9.82 41.04
C GLY A 15 -24.95 -10.73 39.84
N ALA A 16 -25.45 -10.33 38.69
CA ALA A 16 -25.05 -10.91 37.42
C ALA A 16 -23.57 -10.60 37.23
N ALA A 17 -22.72 -11.50 37.75
CA ALA A 17 -21.33 -11.54 37.33
C ALA A 17 -21.35 -11.91 35.84
N THR A 18 -21.24 -10.92 34.98
CA THR A 18 -20.79 -11.16 33.63
C THR A 18 -19.37 -11.68 33.73
N VAL A 19 -19.27 -13.02 33.73
CA VAL A 19 -17.99 -13.67 33.50
C VAL A 19 -17.56 -13.21 32.11
N ALA A 20 -16.65 -12.24 32.06
CA ALA A 20 -15.91 -11.95 30.86
C ALA A 20 -15.16 -13.23 30.51
N GLN A 21 -15.75 -14.05 29.68
CA GLN A 21 -15.05 -15.14 29.05
C GLN A 21 -13.98 -14.51 28.19
N ALA A 22 -12.75 -14.45 28.73
CA ALA A 22 -11.54 -14.25 27.98
C ALA A 22 -11.32 -15.50 27.09
N GLY A 23 -12.26 -15.72 26.18
CA GLY A 23 -12.10 -16.66 25.09
C GLY A 23 -11.04 -16.11 24.15
N LYS A 24 -10.11 -16.95 23.74
CA LYS A 24 -9.04 -16.64 22.75
C LYS A 24 -9.59 -16.34 21.34
N GLY A 25 -10.87 -16.03 21.17
CA GLY A 25 -11.51 -15.68 19.91
C GLY A 25 -12.09 -14.28 19.94
N GLY A 26 -11.96 -13.55 18.84
CA GLY A 26 -12.62 -12.25 18.64
C GLY A 26 -14.14 -12.36 18.65
N SER A 27 -14.84 -11.26 18.80
CA SER A 27 -16.31 -11.21 18.75
C SER A 27 -16.77 -9.89 18.14
N ALA A 28 -18.04 -9.83 17.70
CA ALA A 28 -18.64 -8.58 17.23
C ALA A 28 -18.58 -7.48 18.30
N LEU A 29 -18.81 -7.83 19.55
CA LEU A 29 -18.73 -6.89 20.67
C LEU A 29 -17.32 -6.34 20.87
N ALA A 30 -16.28 -7.18 20.71
CA ALA A 30 -14.89 -6.76 20.81
C ALA A 30 -14.50 -5.81 19.67
N ILE A 31 -14.92 -6.11 18.43
CA ILE A 31 -14.73 -5.20 17.27
C ILE A 31 -15.44 -3.86 17.56
N GLN A 32 -16.69 -3.89 18.01
CA GLN A 32 -17.47 -2.68 18.32
C GLN A 32 -16.78 -1.83 19.42
N SER A 33 -16.26 -2.47 20.45
CA SER A 33 -15.53 -1.80 21.53
C SER A 33 -14.23 -1.16 20.99
N ALA A 34 -13.48 -1.87 20.15
CA ALA A 34 -12.27 -1.34 19.50
C ALA A 34 -12.59 -0.14 18.59
N MET A 35 -13.67 -0.21 17.81
CA MET A 35 -14.15 0.91 16.99
C MET A 35 -14.50 2.13 17.85
N SER A 36 -15.15 1.92 18.99
CA SER A 36 -15.53 3.00 19.92
C SER A 36 -14.33 3.66 20.59
N SER A 37 -13.25 2.92 20.85
CA SER A 37 -11.99 3.45 21.37
C SER A 37 -11.16 4.17 20.30
N ASN A 38 -11.52 4.01 19.03
CA ASN A 38 -10.85 4.57 17.84
C ASN A 38 -9.35 4.22 17.72
N GLY A 39 -8.88 3.18 18.42
CA GLY A 39 -7.49 2.69 18.33
C GLY A 39 -7.27 1.84 17.07
N GLN A 40 -6.40 2.28 16.15
CA GLN A 40 -6.14 1.55 14.90
C GLN A 40 -5.72 0.10 15.16
N ASP A 41 -4.69 -0.08 15.99
CA ASP A 41 -4.13 -1.41 16.25
C ASP A 41 -5.13 -2.32 16.99
N ALA A 42 -5.97 -1.75 17.85
CA ALA A 42 -7.03 -2.49 18.53
C ALA A 42 -8.09 -2.99 17.54
N ILE A 43 -8.51 -2.14 16.58
CA ILE A 43 -9.46 -2.53 15.52
C ILE A 43 -8.87 -3.65 14.68
N ILE A 44 -7.63 -3.50 14.21
CA ILE A 44 -6.94 -4.51 13.38
C ILE A 44 -6.88 -5.84 14.13
N ALA A 45 -6.40 -5.83 15.38
CA ALA A 45 -6.27 -7.05 16.17
C ALA A 45 -7.61 -7.76 16.42
N GLU A 46 -8.69 -7.02 16.68
CA GLU A 46 -10.00 -7.65 16.90
C GLU A 46 -10.61 -8.19 15.60
N VAL A 47 -10.42 -7.52 14.46
CA VAL A 47 -10.84 -8.05 13.16
C VAL A 47 -10.07 -9.34 12.82
N GLU A 48 -8.75 -9.36 12.99
CA GLU A 48 -7.91 -10.54 12.76
C GLU A 48 -8.30 -11.73 13.64
N ARG A 49 -8.63 -11.49 14.92
CA ARG A 49 -9.12 -12.55 15.82
C ARG A 49 -10.40 -13.22 15.36
N THR A 50 -11.17 -12.57 14.50
CA THR A 50 -12.39 -13.14 13.92
C THR A 50 -12.20 -13.78 12.55
N GLU A 51 -10.95 -13.97 12.08
CA GLU A 51 -10.65 -14.50 10.73
C GLU A 51 -11.41 -15.78 10.41
N THR A 52 -11.32 -16.76 11.30
CA THR A 52 -11.87 -18.10 11.09
C THR A 52 -13.29 -18.29 11.65
N LEU A 53 -13.83 -17.25 12.30
CA LEU A 53 -15.15 -17.36 12.95
C LEU A 53 -16.28 -17.19 11.96
N VAL A 54 -17.32 -18.01 12.12
CA VAL A 54 -18.63 -17.80 11.50
C VAL A 54 -19.37 -16.75 12.33
N CYS A 55 -19.12 -15.47 12.04
CA CYS A 55 -19.65 -14.35 12.81
C CYS A 55 -20.54 -13.47 11.93
N GLY A 56 -21.83 -13.80 11.84
CA GLY A 56 -22.78 -12.98 11.09
C GLY A 56 -22.92 -11.55 11.62
N GLN A 57 -22.81 -11.36 12.93
CA GLN A 57 -22.84 -10.04 13.57
C GLN A 57 -21.57 -9.21 13.32
N CYS A 58 -20.44 -9.84 12.94
CA CYS A 58 -19.23 -9.12 12.57
C CYS A 58 -19.36 -8.48 11.17
N VAL A 59 -20.16 -9.04 10.28
CA VAL A 59 -20.28 -8.59 8.88
C VAL A 59 -20.60 -7.09 8.78
N PRO A 60 -21.66 -6.56 9.40
CA PRO A 60 -21.98 -5.13 9.29
C PRO A 60 -20.87 -4.24 9.87
N LEU A 61 -20.21 -4.66 10.97
CA LEU A 61 -19.12 -3.90 11.59
C LEU A 61 -17.89 -3.83 10.67
N VAL A 62 -17.46 -4.98 10.14
CA VAL A 62 -16.31 -5.04 9.23
C VAL A 62 -16.63 -4.33 7.91
N THR A 63 -17.85 -4.41 7.41
CA THR A 63 -18.27 -3.66 6.21
C THR A 63 -18.18 -2.14 6.45
N GLN A 64 -18.55 -1.65 7.64
CA GLN A 64 -18.39 -0.25 8.00
C GLN A 64 -16.92 0.19 7.97
N LEU A 65 -15.99 -0.66 8.40
CA LEU A 65 -14.55 -0.37 8.40
C LEU A 65 -13.95 -0.19 6.99
N LEU A 66 -14.61 -0.63 5.94
CA LEU A 66 -14.20 -0.34 4.54
C LEU A 66 -14.24 1.15 4.19
N SER A 67 -14.91 1.95 5.01
CA SER A 67 -15.01 3.40 4.85
C SER A 67 -14.17 4.18 5.88
N ASP A 68 -13.33 3.52 6.68
CA ASP A 68 -12.44 4.18 7.64
C ASP A 68 -11.41 5.07 6.92
N ASP A 69 -11.03 6.18 7.53
CA ASP A 69 -10.04 7.07 6.92
C ASP A 69 -8.63 6.48 6.89
N ARG A 70 -8.32 5.58 7.81
CA ARG A 70 -7.03 4.91 7.93
C ARG A 70 -6.95 3.73 6.97
N TYR A 71 -5.94 3.76 6.11
CA TYR A 71 -5.73 2.71 5.10
C TYR A 71 -5.63 1.31 5.73
N ALA A 72 -4.83 1.14 6.80
CA ALA A 72 -4.62 -0.17 7.43
C ALA A 72 -5.92 -0.78 7.99
N VAL A 73 -6.86 0.05 8.43
CA VAL A 73 -8.19 -0.41 8.88
C VAL A 73 -9.04 -0.87 7.70
N ARG A 74 -9.02 -0.14 6.56
CA ARG A 74 -9.72 -0.58 5.35
C ARG A 74 -9.13 -1.87 4.79
N GLU A 75 -7.80 -1.99 4.83
CA GLU A 75 -7.07 -3.17 4.36
C GLU A 75 -7.43 -4.43 5.14
N VAL A 76 -7.40 -4.39 6.49
CA VAL A 76 -7.78 -5.55 7.31
C VAL A 76 -9.25 -5.92 7.13
N ALA A 77 -10.13 -4.94 6.94
CA ALA A 77 -11.54 -5.19 6.65
C ALA A 77 -11.73 -5.91 5.29
N ALA A 78 -11.06 -5.43 4.25
CA ALA A 78 -11.06 -6.06 2.93
C ALA A 78 -10.46 -7.47 2.97
N TRP A 79 -9.34 -7.66 3.66
CA TRP A 79 -8.71 -8.96 3.89
C TRP A 79 -9.67 -9.94 4.59
N TRP A 80 -10.38 -9.49 5.64
CA TRP A 80 -11.35 -10.31 6.33
C TRP A 80 -12.52 -10.75 5.44
N ILE A 81 -13.01 -9.85 4.59
CA ILE A 81 -14.07 -10.14 3.61
C ILE A 81 -13.56 -11.10 2.54
N ALA A 82 -12.31 -10.98 2.10
CA ALA A 82 -11.69 -11.87 1.12
C ALA A 82 -11.66 -13.36 1.54
N LYS A 83 -11.73 -13.63 2.85
CA LYS A 83 -11.86 -15.01 3.39
C LYS A 83 -13.28 -15.60 3.23
N ARG A 84 -14.24 -14.82 2.71
CA ARG A 84 -15.67 -15.16 2.60
C ARG A 84 -16.18 -14.94 1.17
N PRO A 85 -15.97 -15.92 0.24
CA PRO A 85 -16.14 -15.71 -1.21
C PRO A 85 -17.51 -15.12 -1.61
N GLY A 86 -18.59 -15.54 -0.97
CA GLY A 86 -19.93 -15.00 -1.27
C GLY A 86 -20.08 -13.53 -0.88
N LEU A 87 -19.54 -13.14 0.28
CA LEU A 87 -19.53 -11.75 0.73
C LEU A 87 -18.57 -10.91 -0.12
N GLN A 88 -17.38 -11.44 -0.43
CA GLN A 88 -16.41 -10.77 -1.30
C GLN A 88 -17.03 -10.42 -2.65
N HIS A 89 -17.69 -11.38 -3.29
CA HIS A 89 -18.33 -11.15 -4.59
C HIS A 89 -19.42 -10.06 -4.53
N GLN A 90 -20.28 -10.11 -3.51
CA GLN A 90 -21.30 -9.09 -3.33
C GLN A 90 -20.71 -7.70 -3.11
N MET A 91 -19.67 -7.60 -2.27
CA MET A 91 -18.98 -6.33 -2.01
C MET A 91 -18.24 -5.82 -3.24
N ALA A 92 -17.62 -6.70 -4.04
CA ALA A 92 -16.93 -6.30 -5.26
C ALA A 92 -17.87 -5.57 -6.23
N LEU A 93 -19.09 -6.07 -6.43
CA LEU A 93 -20.08 -5.40 -7.28
C LEU A 93 -20.47 -4.00 -6.76
N GLN A 94 -20.59 -3.84 -5.45
CA GLN A 94 -20.86 -2.52 -4.84
C GLN A 94 -19.68 -1.56 -5.01
N MET A 95 -18.46 -2.05 -4.83
CA MET A 95 -17.24 -1.25 -5.01
C MET A 95 -17.02 -0.86 -6.47
N GLU A 96 -17.31 -1.74 -7.42
CA GLU A 96 -17.29 -1.40 -8.86
C GLU A 96 -18.28 -0.29 -9.20
N ALA A 97 -19.49 -0.32 -8.62
CA ALA A 97 -20.46 0.77 -8.79
C ALA A 97 -19.94 2.08 -8.17
N SER A 98 -19.26 2.01 -7.02
CA SER A 98 -18.66 3.18 -6.36
C SER A 98 -17.58 3.86 -7.18
N LEU A 99 -16.79 3.11 -7.98
CA LEU A 99 -15.79 3.68 -8.89
C LEU A 99 -16.41 4.62 -9.95
N GLN A 100 -17.68 4.44 -10.27
CA GLN A 100 -18.36 5.21 -11.33
C GLN A 100 -18.94 6.54 -10.81
N THR A 101 -19.09 6.72 -9.49
CA THR A 101 -19.70 7.92 -8.90
C THR A 101 -18.87 9.18 -9.10
N GLY A 102 -17.54 9.06 -9.20
CA GLY A 102 -16.60 10.18 -9.24
C GLY A 102 -16.34 10.84 -7.88
N ASP A 103 -16.98 10.37 -6.80
CA ASP A 103 -16.65 10.79 -5.45
C ASP A 103 -15.32 10.18 -5.00
N SER A 104 -14.37 11.05 -4.63
CA SER A 104 -13.00 10.64 -4.31
C SER A 104 -12.91 9.69 -3.12
N VAL A 105 -13.77 9.84 -2.11
CA VAL A 105 -13.76 8.96 -0.93
C VAL A 105 -14.29 7.58 -1.32
N ALA A 106 -15.38 7.53 -2.08
CA ALA A 106 -15.95 6.28 -2.57
C ALA A 106 -14.96 5.55 -3.50
N VAL A 107 -14.30 6.28 -4.41
CA VAL A 107 -13.27 5.72 -5.30
C VAL A 107 -12.06 5.19 -4.51
N ARG A 108 -11.58 5.94 -3.51
CA ARG A 108 -10.49 5.50 -2.62
C ARG A 108 -10.82 4.16 -1.96
N ASN A 109 -11.98 4.10 -1.31
CA ASN A 109 -12.40 2.92 -0.56
C ASN A 109 -12.62 1.70 -1.49
N ALA A 110 -13.22 1.94 -2.65
CA ALA A 110 -13.44 0.92 -3.66
C ALA A 110 -12.13 0.38 -4.23
N ALA A 111 -11.18 1.25 -4.58
CA ALA A 111 -9.88 0.85 -5.09
C ALA A 111 -9.09 0.02 -4.06
N ASP A 112 -9.07 0.45 -2.79
CA ASP A 112 -8.40 -0.29 -1.72
C ASP A 112 -9.02 -1.68 -1.53
N PHE A 113 -10.34 -1.79 -1.54
CA PHE A 113 -11.02 -3.08 -1.44
C PHE A 113 -10.69 -4.01 -2.62
N LEU A 114 -10.89 -3.53 -3.85
CA LEU A 114 -10.68 -4.32 -5.06
C LEU A 114 -9.23 -4.76 -5.24
N GLY A 115 -8.28 -3.90 -4.84
CA GLY A 115 -6.84 -4.22 -4.82
C GLY A 115 -6.50 -5.31 -3.82
N THR A 116 -6.92 -5.15 -2.56
CA THR A 116 -6.64 -6.09 -1.46
C THR A 116 -7.26 -7.46 -1.73
N THR A 117 -8.47 -7.50 -2.30
CA THR A 117 -9.18 -8.75 -2.64
C THR A 117 -8.76 -9.34 -3.99
N LYS A 118 -7.86 -8.65 -4.73
CA LYS A 118 -7.34 -9.06 -6.05
C LYS A 118 -8.43 -9.31 -7.09
N GLU A 119 -9.38 -8.40 -7.18
CA GLU A 119 -10.46 -8.46 -8.17
C GLU A 119 -9.94 -8.06 -9.56
N TYR A 120 -9.23 -8.96 -10.23
CA TYR A 120 -8.59 -8.70 -11.52
C TYR A 120 -9.56 -8.25 -12.62
N LYS A 121 -10.83 -8.67 -12.53
CA LYS A 121 -11.88 -8.30 -13.49
C LYS A 121 -12.20 -6.81 -13.43
N SER A 122 -11.92 -6.15 -12.32
CA SER A 122 -12.15 -4.71 -12.12
C SER A 122 -11.04 -3.83 -12.71
N LEU A 123 -9.91 -4.39 -13.17
CA LEU A 123 -8.79 -3.62 -13.75
C LEU A 123 -9.21 -2.65 -14.88
N PRO A 124 -10.07 -3.03 -15.83
CA PRO A 124 -10.52 -2.09 -16.86
C PRO A 124 -11.27 -0.88 -16.27
N LEU A 125 -12.07 -1.09 -15.23
CA LEU A 125 -12.83 -0.04 -14.57
C LEU A 125 -11.93 0.87 -13.74
N LEU A 126 -10.98 0.31 -12.97
CA LEU A 126 -9.96 1.07 -12.24
C LEU A 126 -9.14 1.95 -13.20
N ARG A 127 -8.76 1.42 -14.36
CA ARG A 127 -8.09 2.17 -15.43
C ARG A 127 -8.94 3.34 -15.93
N ALA A 128 -10.19 3.09 -16.28
CA ALA A 128 -11.10 4.15 -16.74
C ALA A 128 -11.26 5.24 -15.68
N THR A 129 -11.30 4.87 -14.40
CA THR A 129 -11.46 5.79 -13.27
C THR A 129 -10.25 6.71 -13.11
N ILE A 130 -9.02 6.20 -13.16
CA ILE A 130 -7.83 7.07 -13.06
C ILE A 130 -7.68 7.99 -14.27
N GLN A 131 -8.06 7.53 -15.47
CA GLN A 131 -7.99 8.32 -16.70
C GLN A 131 -9.04 9.43 -16.78
N LYS A 132 -10.18 9.27 -16.10
CA LYS A 132 -11.24 10.29 -16.07
C LYS A 132 -10.78 11.57 -15.36
N GLY A 133 -9.86 11.48 -14.41
CA GLY A 133 -9.34 12.62 -13.65
C GLY A 133 -10.33 13.16 -12.59
N GLY A 134 -9.98 14.31 -12.02
CA GLY A 134 -10.83 15.01 -11.03
C GLY A 134 -10.81 14.39 -9.62
N LEU A 135 -9.94 13.42 -9.36
CA LEU A 135 -9.86 12.70 -8.09
C LEU A 135 -8.87 13.37 -7.12
N SER A 136 -9.12 13.21 -5.82
CA SER A 136 -8.15 13.58 -4.78
C SER A 136 -6.86 12.75 -4.89
N VAL A 137 -5.77 13.24 -4.29
CA VAL A 137 -4.48 12.52 -4.22
C VAL A 137 -4.68 11.13 -3.59
N ASP A 138 -5.42 11.03 -2.50
CA ASP A 138 -5.68 9.77 -1.80
C ASP A 138 -6.39 8.74 -2.68
N ALA A 139 -7.34 9.19 -3.50
CA ALA A 139 -8.05 8.30 -4.42
C ALA A 139 -7.13 7.81 -5.55
N ARG A 140 -6.27 8.68 -6.08
CA ARG A 140 -5.30 8.31 -7.11
C ARG A 140 -4.23 7.36 -6.54
N LEU A 141 -3.74 7.61 -5.32
CA LEU A 141 -2.86 6.68 -4.60
C LEU A 141 -3.51 5.31 -4.39
N ALA A 142 -4.80 5.27 -4.02
CA ALA A 142 -5.52 4.02 -3.84
C ALA A 142 -5.64 3.23 -5.16
N LEU A 143 -5.88 3.90 -6.29
CA LEU A 143 -5.91 3.25 -7.61
C LEU A 143 -4.55 2.66 -8.00
N VAL A 144 -3.46 3.41 -7.77
CA VAL A 144 -2.09 2.94 -7.99
C VAL A 144 -1.76 1.75 -7.07
N ARG A 145 -2.11 1.85 -5.79
CA ARG A 145 -1.91 0.78 -4.82
C ARG A 145 -2.68 -0.48 -5.19
N ALA A 146 -3.94 -0.34 -5.63
CA ALA A 146 -4.76 -1.46 -6.11
C ALA A 146 -4.09 -2.21 -7.27
N ALA A 147 -3.57 -1.48 -8.26
CA ALA A 147 -2.83 -2.07 -9.37
C ALA A 147 -1.55 -2.79 -8.90
N GLY A 148 -0.83 -2.21 -7.93
CA GLY A 148 0.36 -2.82 -7.31
C GLY A 148 0.04 -4.11 -6.56
N TYR A 149 -1.01 -4.15 -5.73
CA TYR A 149 -1.42 -5.36 -5.01
C TYR A 149 -1.89 -6.49 -5.92
N MET A 150 -2.53 -6.15 -7.03
CA MET A 150 -2.87 -7.14 -8.04
C MET A 150 -1.63 -7.70 -8.73
N ALA A 151 -0.54 -6.93 -8.81
CA ALA A 151 0.76 -7.33 -9.38
C ALA A 151 0.62 -8.00 -10.77
N HIS A 152 -0.32 -7.53 -11.58
CA HIS A 152 -0.68 -8.09 -12.87
C HIS A 152 -0.45 -7.07 -13.99
N THR A 153 0.07 -7.52 -15.14
CA THR A 153 0.37 -6.64 -16.30
C THR A 153 -0.83 -5.84 -16.80
N GLY A 154 -2.06 -6.33 -16.60
CA GLY A 154 -3.29 -5.57 -16.87
C GLY A 154 -3.42 -4.29 -16.02
N GLY A 155 -2.70 -4.17 -14.92
CA GLY A 155 -2.59 -2.96 -14.10
C GLY A 155 -1.60 -1.92 -14.62
N ASN A 156 -0.69 -2.28 -15.53
CA ASN A 156 0.34 -1.38 -16.06
C ASN A 156 -0.22 -0.03 -16.57
N PRO A 157 -1.35 0.03 -17.29
CA PRO A 157 -1.89 1.32 -17.73
C PRO A 157 -2.29 2.25 -16.57
N ILE A 158 -2.67 1.71 -15.41
CA ILE A 158 -2.97 2.48 -14.20
C ILE A 158 -1.67 3.04 -13.62
N LEU A 159 -0.63 2.20 -13.53
CA LEU A 159 0.67 2.58 -13.00
C LEU A 159 1.36 3.62 -13.90
N VAL A 160 1.30 3.46 -15.22
CA VAL A 160 1.82 4.45 -16.18
C VAL A 160 1.08 5.80 -16.05
N ALA A 161 -0.24 5.78 -15.88
CA ALA A 161 -0.99 7.00 -15.59
C ALA A 161 -0.56 7.64 -14.25
N GLY A 162 -0.32 6.83 -13.22
CA GLY A 162 0.21 7.29 -11.94
C GLY A 162 1.61 7.89 -12.04
N MET A 163 2.48 7.38 -12.92
CA MET A 163 3.81 7.95 -13.17
C MET A 163 3.77 9.34 -13.80
N ALA A 164 2.67 9.70 -14.45
CA ALA A 164 2.44 11.02 -15.04
C ALA A 164 1.62 11.96 -14.12
N ASP A 165 1.38 11.58 -12.87
CA ASP A 165 0.57 12.35 -11.93
C ASP A 165 1.24 13.69 -11.53
N ALA A 166 0.42 14.70 -11.23
CA ALA A 166 0.91 15.98 -10.73
C ALA A 166 1.56 15.85 -9.34
N ASP A 167 1.08 14.93 -8.50
CA ASP A 167 1.60 14.67 -7.16
C ASP A 167 2.80 13.72 -7.20
N ALA A 168 3.92 14.14 -6.59
CA ALA A 168 5.15 13.37 -6.56
C ALA A 168 5.02 12.04 -5.80
N GLY A 169 4.19 12.00 -4.75
CA GLY A 169 3.92 10.78 -3.98
C GLY A 169 3.19 9.73 -4.82
N VAL A 170 2.24 10.17 -5.66
CA VAL A 170 1.56 9.27 -6.61
C VAL A 170 2.53 8.73 -7.65
N ARG A 171 3.41 9.61 -8.22
CA ARG A 171 4.42 9.18 -9.20
C ARG A 171 5.38 8.15 -8.61
N ALA A 172 5.93 8.44 -7.42
CA ALA A 172 6.86 7.52 -6.75
C ALA A 172 6.21 6.17 -6.41
N ALA A 173 4.99 6.19 -5.87
CA ALA A 173 4.22 4.99 -5.58
C ALA A 173 3.98 4.14 -6.84
N ALA A 174 3.67 4.79 -7.96
CA ALA A 174 3.45 4.11 -9.25
C ALA A 174 4.72 3.43 -9.77
N VAL A 175 5.89 4.07 -9.61
CA VAL A 175 7.19 3.50 -9.99
C VAL A 175 7.49 2.24 -9.19
N TYR A 176 7.35 2.30 -7.85
CA TYR A 176 7.58 1.12 -7.01
C TYR A 176 6.59 -0.02 -7.31
N ALA A 177 5.30 0.31 -7.45
CA ALA A 177 4.28 -0.68 -7.80
C ALA A 177 4.56 -1.34 -9.17
N TYR A 178 5.07 -0.59 -10.13
CA TYR A 178 5.42 -1.10 -11.46
C TYR A 178 6.54 -2.13 -11.42
N ARG A 179 7.54 -1.94 -10.55
CA ARG A 179 8.61 -2.92 -10.32
C ARG A 179 8.07 -4.28 -9.89
N ASP A 180 7.04 -4.29 -9.07
CA ASP A 180 6.57 -5.49 -8.40
C ASP A 180 5.52 -6.27 -9.24
N VAL A 181 5.20 -5.79 -10.45
CA VAL A 181 4.31 -6.48 -11.38
C VAL A 181 4.94 -7.78 -11.88
N LEU A 182 4.22 -8.88 -11.71
CA LEU A 182 4.71 -10.20 -12.13
C LEU A 182 4.84 -10.27 -13.66
N GLY A 183 5.97 -10.81 -14.13
CA GLY A 183 6.26 -10.92 -15.56
C GLY A 183 6.63 -9.61 -16.23
N GLN A 184 6.88 -8.53 -15.48
CA GLN A 184 7.35 -7.26 -16.02
C GLN A 184 8.79 -7.41 -16.54
N SER A 185 9.01 -6.98 -17.78
CA SER A 185 10.35 -7.00 -18.42
C SER A 185 10.70 -5.65 -19.07
N ASN A 186 9.74 -4.76 -19.23
CA ASN A 186 9.93 -3.46 -19.87
C ASN A 186 9.85 -2.35 -18.83
N VAL A 187 10.93 -1.59 -18.67
CA VAL A 187 11.01 -0.44 -17.75
C VAL A 187 11.08 0.92 -18.47
N THR A 188 10.95 0.94 -19.78
CA THR A 188 10.90 2.18 -20.58
C THR A 188 9.96 3.26 -20.01
N PRO A 189 8.75 2.92 -19.48
CA PRO A 189 7.89 3.94 -18.87
C PRO A 189 8.48 4.62 -17.62
N VAL A 190 9.50 4.02 -17.00
CA VAL A 190 10.17 4.56 -15.80
C VAL A 190 11.31 5.53 -16.19
N GLU A 191 11.93 5.36 -17.34
CA GLU A 191 13.11 6.16 -17.76
C GLU A 191 12.91 7.69 -17.70
N PRO A 192 11.77 8.27 -18.12
CA PRO A 192 11.54 9.71 -18.02
C PRO A 192 11.63 10.26 -16.58
N LEU A 193 11.32 9.42 -15.60
CA LEU A 193 11.32 9.80 -14.19
C LEU A 193 12.73 9.86 -13.55
N LEU A 194 13.76 9.43 -14.26
CA LEU A 194 15.14 9.62 -13.86
C LEU A 194 15.51 11.11 -13.73
N THR A 195 14.79 12.00 -14.43
CA THR A 195 14.98 13.46 -14.41
C THR A 195 13.80 14.20 -13.77
N ASP A 196 12.97 13.51 -12.96
CA ASP A 196 11.84 14.12 -12.26
C ASP A 196 12.31 15.27 -11.35
N ALA A 197 11.46 16.28 -11.21
CA ALA A 197 11.74 17.41 -10.31
C ALA A 197 11.89 16.97 -8.85
N ASP A 198 11.14 15.97 -8.43
CA ASP A 198 11.16 15.47 -7.05
C ASP A 198 12.25 14.39 -6.87
N PRO A 199 13.15 14.54 -5.87
CA PRO A 199 14.23 13.60 -5.65
C PRO A 199 13.78 12.21 -5.21
N HIS A 200 12.63 12.07 -4.56
CA HIS A 200 12.08 10.74 -4.19
C HIS A 200 11.62 9.98 -5.42
N VAL A 201 11.05 10.68 -6.40
CA VAL A 201 10.65 10.08 -7.68
C VAL A 201 11.89 9.65 -8.47
N ARG A 202 12.94 10.51 -8.55
CA ARG A 202 14.22 10.14 -9.19
C ARG A 202 14.84 8.92 -8.52
N ALA A 203 14.90 8.87 -7.17
CA ALA A 203 15.44 7.74 -6.43
C ALA A 203 14.67 6.44 -6.71
N ALA A 204 13.34 6.52 -6.76
CA ALA A 204 12.49 5.38 -7.13
C ALA A 204 12.81 4.88 -8.54
N ALA A 205 12.89 5.78 -9.52
CA ALA A 205 13.21 5.45 -10.90
C ALA A 205 14.59 4.79 -11.04
N VAL A 206 15.62 5.39 -10.43
CA VAL A 206 16.99 4.83 -10.40
C VAL A 206 17.01 3.43 -9.82
N THR A 207 16.29 3.21 -8.71
CA THR A 207 16.22 1.90 -8.04
C THR A 207 15.60 0.85 -8.95
N VAL A 208 14.51 1.20 -9.63
CA VAL A 208 13.83 0.27 -10.55
C VAL A 208 14.66 -0.03 -11.77
N ILE A 209 15.25 0.98 -12.41
CA ILE A 209 16.14 0.79 -13.57
C ILE A 209 17.34 -0.10 -13.21
N GLY A 210 17.96 0.11 -12.04
CA GLY A 210 19.06 -0.72 -11.56
C GLY A 210 18.64 -2.16 -11.26
N ALA A 211 17.44 -2.37 -10.71
CA ALA A 211 16.91 -3.70 -10.42
C ALA A 211 16.65 -4.53 -11.69
N TYR A 212 16.25 -3.87 -12.79
CA TYR A 212 16.02 -4.51 -14.08
C TYR A 212 17.28 -4.56 -14.98
N VAL A 213 18.40 -4.00 -14.50
CA VAL A 213 19.68 -4.00 -15.23
C VAL A 213 19.52 -3.37 -16.63
N ASP A 214 18.74 -2.30 -16.72
CA ASP A 214 18.46 -1.66 -18.01
C ASP A 214 19.65 -0.79 -18.47
N GLY A 215 20.39 -1.33 -19.41
CA GLY A 215 21.56 -0.66 -20.00
C GLY A 215 21.22 0.58 -20.85
N ASN A 216 19.97 0.77 -21.29
CA ASN A 216 19.56 1.92 -22.08
C ASN A 216 19.65 3.23 -21.27
N ALA A 217 19.33 3.16 -19.98
CA ALA A 217 19.40 4.29 -19.07
C ALA A 217 20.81 4.63 -18.58
N ARG A 218 21.84 3.85 -18.95
CA ARG A 218 23.22 4.00 -18.47
C ARG A 218 23.74 5.44 -18.53
N GLY A 219 23.61 6.08 -19.67
CA GLY A 219 24.11 7.46 -19.86
C GLY A 219 23.46 8.47 -18.91
N THR A 220 22.16 8.35 -18.67
CA THR A 220 21.43 9.19 -17.72
C THR A 220 21.88 8.91 -16.28
N LEU A 221 22.07 7.64 -15.92
CA LEU A 221 22.57 7.25 -14.59
C LEU A 221 24.00 7.79 -14.35
N GLU A 222 24.87 7.83 -15.37
CA GLU A 222 26.20 8.44 -15.29
C GLU A 222 26.13 9.95 -15.01
N GLN A 223 25.18 10.65 -15.61
CA GLN A 223 24.95 12.07 -15.28
C GLN A 223 24.42 12.25 -13.87
N ILE A 224 23.49 11.39 -13.43
CA ILE A 224 22.91 11.44 -12.08
C ILE A 224 23.98 11.21 -11.02
N VAL A 225 24.82 10.19 -11.16
CA VAL A 225 25.86 9.88 -10.15
C VAL A 225 26.84 11.01 -9.96
N MET A 226 27.09 11.81 -11.01
CA MET A 226 28.03 12.93 -10.98
C MET A 226 27.40 14.24 -10.51
N ASN A 227 26.11 14.47 -10.83
CA ASN A 227 25.55 15.82 -10.80
C ASN A 227 24.27 15.97 -9.98
N ASP A 228 23.60 14.89 -9.55
CA ASP A 228 22.36 15.04 -8.79
C ASP A 228 22.63 15.74 -7.45
N ALA A 229 21.80 16.72 -7.11
CA ALA A 229 21.93 17.46 -5.86
C ALA A 229 21.73 16.56 -4.62
N THR A 230 20.94 15.48 -4.75
CA THR A 230 20.56 14.62 -3.64
C THR A 230 21.51 13.45 -3.48
N VAL A 231 22.16 13.36 -2.33
CA VAL A 231 23.11 12.29 -1.98
C VAL A 231 22.53 10.90 -2.21
N GLN A 232 21.30 10.68 -1.78
CA GLN A 232 20.64 9.38 -1.95
C GLN A 232 20.52 9.00 -3.43
N VAL A 233 20.11 9.94 -4.28
CA VAL A 233 19.96 9.70 -5.72
C VAL A 233 21.29 9.37 -6.37
N ARG A 234 22.38 10.10 -6.03
CA ARG A 234 23.74 9.78 -6.50
C ARG A 234 24.19 8.38 -6.04
N ARG A 235 23.94 8.03 -4.75
CA ARG A 235 24.27 6.71 -4.22
C ARG A 235 23.55 5.60 -4.98
N ASP A 236 22.25 5.76 -5.22
CA ASP A 236 21.42 4.77 -5.89
C ASP A 236 21.82 4.65 -7.37
N ALA A 237 22.22 5.75 -8.01
CA ALA A 237 22.77 5.73 -9.38
C ALA A 237 24.11 4.97 -9.46
N ALA A 238 25.01 5.18 -8.49
CA ALA A 238 26.25 4.41 -8.42
C ALA A 238 25.97 2.90 -8.28
N TRP A 239 25.02 2.53 -7.43
CA TRP A 239 24.57 1.14 -7.29
C TRP A 239 23.97 0.58 -8.58
N ALA A 240 23.10 1.35 -9.25
CA ALA A 240 22.44 0.92 -10.49
C ALA A 240 23.47 0.69 -11.61
N LEU A 241 24.46 1.57 -11.75
CA LEU A 241 25.57 1.40 -12.70
C LEU A 241 26.39 0.14 -12.42
N GLY A 242 26.63 -0.16 -11.13
CA GLY A 242 27.29 -1.40 -10.73
C GLY A 242 26.45 -2.64 -11.07
N LYS A 243 25.11 -2.58 -10.98
CA LYS A 243 24.21 -3.64 -11.40
C LYS A 243 24.21 -3.86 -12.91
N ILE A 244 24.23 -2.79 -13.69
CA ILE A 244 24.37 -2.85 -15.16
C ILE A 244 25.72 -3.44 -15.55
N GLY A 245 26.78 -3.20 -14.77
CA GLY A 245 28.08 -3.86 -14.93
C GLY A 245 28.88 -3.42 -16.16
N SER A 246 28.44 -2.41 -16.92
CA SER A 246 29.08 -1.97 -18.15
C SER A 246 30.42 -1.29 -17.89
N SER A 247 31.52 -1.77 -18.50
CA SER A 247 32.83 -1.12 -18.44
C SER A 247 32.83 0.35 -18.94
N ALA A 248 31.86 0.74 -19.76
CA ALA A 248 31.69 2.11 -20.23
C ALA A 248 31.39 3.09 -19.09
N SER A 249 30.84 2.66 -17.95
CA SER A 249 30.57 3.49 -16.78
C SER A 249 31.77 3.68 -15.87
N ARG A 250 32.95 3.12 -16.20
CA ARG A 250 34.17 3.19 -15.39
C ARG A 250 34.56 4.62 -15.06
N THR A 251 34.56 5.53 -16.04
CA THR A 251 34.92 6.93 -15.85
C THR A 251 34.03 7.63 -14.85
N ALA A 252 32.69 7.47 -14.97
CA ALA A 252 31.73 8.10 -14.08
C ALA A 252 31.83 7.54 -12.65
N LEU A 253 31.94 6.20 -12.51
CA LEU A 253 32.10 5.58 -11.20
C LEU A 253 33.46 5.92 -10.55
N THR A 254 34.55 6.03 -11.32
CA THR A 254 35.86 6.49 -10.79
C THR A 254 35.73 7.91 -10.24
N ALA A 255 35.10 8.83 -10.97
CA ALA A 255 34.85 10.19 -10.46
C ALA A 255 34.01 10.16 -9.17
N ALA A 256 32.98 9.32 -9.11
CA ALA A 256 32.10 9.19 -7.95
C ALA A 256 32.78 8.59 -6.71
N THR A 257 33.95 7.91 -6.83
CA THR A 257 34.75 7.48 -5.65
C THR A 257 35.29 8.66 -4.86
N HIS A 258 35.30 9.86 -5.45
CA HIS A 258 35.73 11.12 -4.82
C HIS A 258 34.54 12.02 -4.46
N ASP A 259 33.28 11.47 -4.45
CA ASP A 259 32.12 12.23 -4.02
C ASP A 259 32.30 12.77 -2.59
N ALA A 260 31.81 13.97 -2.34
CA ALA A 260 31.87 14.58 -1.02
C ALA A 260 31.14 13.76 0.06
N SER A 261 30.21 12.92 -0.33
CA SER A 261 29.48 11.98 0.56
C SER A 261 30.21 10.63 0.62
N PRO A 262 30.70 10.21 1.80
CA PRO A 262 31.39 8.93 1.96
C PRO A 262 30.56 7.72 1.54
N ILE A 263 29.21 7.78 1.66
CA ILE A 263 28.33 6.69 1.26
C ILE A 263 28.27 6.55 -0.26
N VAL A 264 28.28 7.65 -1.00
CA VAL A 264 28.35 7.63 -2.48
C VAL A 264 29.68 7.06 -2.93
N ALA A 265 30.80 7.57 -2.37
CA ALA A 265 32.17 7.13 -2.67
C ALA A 265 32.34 5.62 -2.41
N SER A 266 31.83 5.11 -1.30
CA SER A 266 31.87 3.69 -0.94
C SER A 266 31.10 2.83 -1.94
N VAL A 267 29.87 3.23 -2.30
CA VAL A 267 29.04 2.48 -3.27
C VAL A 267 29.69 2.53 -4.66
N ALA A 268 30.20 3.66 -5.09
CA ALA A 268 30.92 3.79 -6.36
C ALA A 268 32.14 2.86 -6.43
N THR A 269 32.93 2.80 -5.34
CA THR A 269 34.09 1.89 -5.23
C THR A 269 33.67 0.42 -5.37
N ALA A 270 32.60 0.02 -4.67
CA ALA A 270 32.05 -1.33 -4.78
C ALA A 270 31.55 -1.64 -6.20
N SER A 271 30.87 -0.68 -6.83
CA SER A 271 30.33 -0.80 -8.18
C SER A 271 31.41 -0.90 -9.25
N LEU A 272 32.57 -0.22 -9.09
CA LEU A 272 33.72 -0.37 -9.98
C LEU A 272 34.24 -1.82 -10.05
N ALA A 273 34.22 -2.54 -8.95
CA ALA A 273 34.66 -3.93 -8.89
C ALA A 273 33.73 -4.89 -9.64
N SER A 274 32.49 -4.50 -9.91
CA SER A 274 31.50 -5.31 -10.65
C SER A 274 31.47 -5.04 -12.16
N LEU A 275 32.26 -4.11 -12.66
CA LEU A 275 32.32 -3.80 -14.10
C LEU A 275 33.06 -4.89 -14.88
N HIS A 276 32.52 -5.33 -15.98
CA HIS A 276 33.05 -6.34 -16.90
C HIS A 276 32.96 -5.94 -18.37
#